data_38ea31c4537ae4489e8dcae891704fae
#
_entry.id   38ea31c4537ae4489e8dcae891704fae
#
_cell.length_a   1.000
_cell.length_b   1.000
_cell.length_c   1.000
_cell.angle_alpha   90.00
_cell.angle_beta   90.00
_cell.angle_gamma   90.00
#
_symmetry.space_group_name_H-M   'P 1'
#
loop_
_entity.id
_entity.type
_entity.pdbx_description
1 polymer ?
#
loop_
_entity_poly.entity_id
_entity_poly.type
_entity_poly.pdbx_seq_one_letter_code
_entity_poly.pdbx_strand_id
1 'polypeptide(L)'
;LFNSVKDKCENIHKDLPRLIEENLNDVEKNWPKNLPRGIIHADLFHDNIFFIQDKFSGVIDFYFSCEDFFAFEIAICFNALCFDGLKSNLSFNVTKAKNFIDGYTSVRKLSDEELNNIKVLSQGAALRFLLTRVFDALNKVEGAIVKIKDPMEYLKRLEFHKNAKNHEDYFF
;
A
#
# COMPACT_ATOMS: atom_id res chain seq x y z
N LEU A 1 7.84 14.25 1.17
CA LEU A 1 6.51 14.32 1.75
C LEU A 1 6.54 14.33 3.28
N PHE A 2 7.29 13.40 3.95
CA PHE A 2 7.39 13.40 5.42
C PHE A 2 7.87 14.74 5.98
N ASN A 3 8.96 15.29 5.46
CA ASN A 3 9.50 16.58 5.91
C ASN A 3 8.50 17.75 5.81
N SER A 4 7.54 17.68 4.89
CA SER A 4 6.52 18.73 4.73
C SER A 4 5.35 18.61 5.71
N VAL A 5 5.22 17.49 6.41
CA VAL A 5 4.13 17.24 7.37
C VAL A 5 4.61 16.92 8.78
N LYS A 6 5.92 16.70 8.99
CA LYS A 6 6.52 16.22 10.25
C LYS A 6 6.06 17.05 11.45
N ASP A 7 6.14 18.37 11.36
CA ASP A 7 5.84 19.29 12.47
C ASP A 7 4.32 19.44 12.77
N LYS A 8 3.46 18.94 11.87
CA LYS A 8 2.02 19.10 11.98
C LYS A 8 1.28 17.77 12.18
N CYS A 9 1.90 16.63 11.92
CA CYS A 9 1.20 15.35 11.98
C CYS A 9 0.84 14.91 13.41
N GLU A 10 1.45 15.51 14.45
CA GLU A 10 1.00 15.38 15.85
C GLU A 10 -0.46 15.82 16.05
N ASN A 11 -0.94 16.78 15.25
CA ASN A 11 -2.33 17.23 15.29
C ASN A 11 -3.34 16.14 14.87
N ILE A 12 -2.89 15.11 14.16
CA ILE A 12 -3.70 13.94 13.79
C ILE A 12 -3.61 12.89 14.90
N HIS A 13 -2.38 12.55 15.32
CA HIS A 13 -2.12 11.62 16.41
C HIS A 13 -0.73 11.88 16.99
N LYS A 14 -0.62 11.97 18.33
CA LYS A 14 0.60 12.35 19.06
C LYS A 14 1.85 11.52 18.73
N ASP A 15 1.66 10.22 18.46
CA ASP A 15 2.77 9.31 18.18
C ASP A 15 3.09 9.21 16.68
N LEU A 16 2.31 9.85 15.83
CA LEU A 16 2.40 9.67 14.38
C LEU A 16 3.78 10.07 13.81
N PRO A 17 4.41 11.20 14.23
CA PRO A 17 5.75 11.56 13.75
C PRO A 17 6.77 10.46 14.01
N ARG A 18 6.82 9.96 15.25
CA ARG A 18 7.75 8.91 15.66
C ARG A 18 7.50 7.60 14.90
N LEU A 19 6.24 7.18 14.79
CA LEU A 19 5.86 5.95 14.07
C LEU A 19 6.23 6.02 12.59
N ILE A 20 6.00 7.17 11.93
CA ILE A 20 6.40 7.36 10.53
C ILE A 20 7.93 7.31 10.40
N GLU A 21 8.67 8.00 11.26
CA GLU A 21 10.13 8.06 11.19
C GLU A 21 10.78 6.68 11.42
N GLU A 22 10.31 5.93 12.42
CA GLU A 22 10.77 4.55 12.67
C GLU A 22 10.55 3.63 11.45
N ASN A 23 9.35 3.68 10.85
CA ASN A 23 9.03 2.86 9.70
C ASN A 23 9.75 3.32 8.43
N LEU A 24 9.96 4.62 8.25
CA LEU A 24 10.72 5.16 7.12
C LEU A 24 12.17 4.66 7.17
N ASN A 25 12.82 4.75 8.33
CA ASN A 25 14.18 4.26 8.53
C ASN A 25 14.29 2.75 8.27
N ASP A 26 13.31 1.96 8.71
CA ASP A 26 13.29 0.51 8.46
C ASP A 26 13.13 0.19 6.97
N VAL A 27 12.19 0.85 6.30
CA VAL A 27 11.95 0.69 4.86
C VAL A 27 13.17 1.12 4.05
N GLU A 28 13.76 2.30 4.33
CA GLU A 28 14.94 2.78 3.60
C GLU A 28 16.14 1.85 3.74
N LYS A 29 16.38 1.32 4.95
CA LYS A 29 17.47 0.39 5.22
C LYS A 29 17.32 -0.92 4.47
N ASN A 30 16.09 -1.43 4.33
CA ASN A 30 15.80 -2.75 3.80
C ASN A 30 15.25 -2.72 2.36
N TRP A 31 15.13 -1.53 1.73
CA TRP A 31 14.57 -1.42 0.39
C TRP A 31 15.40 -2.17 -0.64
N PRO A 32 14.79 -3.03 -1.46
CA PRO A 32 15.52 -3.80 -2.47
C PRO A 32 16.13 -2.87 -3.53
N LYS A 33 17.27 -3.29 -4.09
CA LYS A 33 17.96 -2.52 -5.13
C LYS A 33 17.74 -3.07 -6.53
N ASN A 34 17.60 -4.37 -6.65
CA ASN A 34 17.59 -5.09 -7.93
C ASN A 34 16.46 -6.11 -7.96
N LEU A 35 15.24 -5.68 -8.26
CA LEU A 35 14.12 -6.57 -8.55
C LEU A 35 13.66 -6.36 -10.01
N PRO A 36 12.97 -7.34 -10.60
CA PRO A 36 12.35 -7.17 -11.92
C PRO A 36 11.43 -5.96 -11.94
N ARG A 37 11.59 -5.13 -12.97
CA ARG A 37 10.89 -3.84 -13.06
C ARG A 37 10.31 -3.61 -14.45
N GLY A 38 9.37 -2.71 -14.51
CA GLY A 38 8.70 -2.24 -15.72
C GLY A 38 7.64 -1.21 -15.37
N ILE A 39 6.74 -0.96 -16.29
CA ILE A 39 5.65 -0.01 -16.04
C ILE A 39 4.63 -0.64 -15.09
N ILE A 40 4.36 0.03 -13.99
CA ILE A 40 3.33 -0.31 -13.02
C ILE A 40 2.27 0.80 -12.98
N HIS A 41 1.06 0.46 -12.50
CA HIS A 41 -0.03 1.42 -12.34
C HIS A 41 0.22 2.36 -11.13
N ALA A 42 0.78 1.81 -10.08
CA ALA A 42 1.15 2.46 -8.83
C ALA A 42 0.00 3.07 -8.00
N ASP A 43 -1.25 2.90 -8.42
CA ASP A 43 -2.46 3.37 -7.69
C ASP A 43 -3.67 2.46 -7.93
N LEU A 44 -3.46 1.14 -7.99
CA LEU A 44 -4.50 0.17 -8.31
C LEU A 44 -5.40 -0.12 -7.11
N PHE A 45 -6.46 0.68 -6.99
CA PHE A 45 -7.53 0.58 -5.97
C PHE A 45 -8.83 0.06 -6.57
N HIS A 46 -9.79 -0.29 -5.72
CA HIS A 46 -11.12 -0.77 -6.14
C HIS A 46 -11.85 0.17 -7.09
N ASP A 47 -11.71 1.48 -6.89
CA ASP A 47 -12.32 2.54 -7.70
C ASP A 47 -11.66 2.71 -9.08
N ASN A 48 -10.49 2.11 -9.30
CA ASN A 48 -9.78 2.12 -10.57
C ASN A 48 -9.93 0.81 -11.36
N ILE A 49 -10.67 -0.18 -10.85
CA ILE A 49 -10.86 -1.49 -11.48
C ILE A 49 -12.34 -1.69 -11.80
N PHE A 50 -12.66 -1.98 -13.07
CA PHE A 50 -14.02 -2.12 -13.53
C PHE A 50 -14.37 -3.54 -13.91
N PHE A 51 -15.58 -3.94 -13.52
CA PHE A 51 -16.20 -5.20 -13.88
C PHE A 51 -17.56 -4.95 -14.53
N ILE A 52 -17.91 -5.74 -15.53
CA ILE A 52 -19.23 -5.77 -16.15
C ILE A 52 -19.73 -7.21 -16.06
N GLN A 53 -20.86 -7.44 -15.40
CA GLN A 53 -21.43 -8.78 -15.18
C GLN A 53 -20.38 -9.76 -14.63
N ASP A 54 -19.69 -9.36 -13.57
CA ASP A 54 -18.64 -10.11 -12.88
C ASP A 54 -17.41 -10.45 -13.73
N LYS A 55 -17.29 -9.86 -14.93
CA LYS A 55 -16.10 -10.02 -15.78
C LYS A 55 -15.26 -8.75 -15.74
N PHE A 56 -13.96 -8.93 -15.59
CA PHE A 56 -13.01 -7.83 -15.69
C PHE A 56 -13.21 -7.08 -17.01
N SER A 57 -13.37 -5.77 -16.93
CA SER A 57 -13.62 -4.90 -18.08
C SER A 57 -12.47 -3.94 -18.37
N GLY A 58 -11.78 -3.45 -17.35
CA GLY A 58 -10.66 -2.54 -17.55
C GLY A 58 -10.16 -1.88 -16.29
N VAL A 59 -9.07 -1.14 -16.45
CA VAL A 59 -8.44 -0.31 -15.43
C VAL A 59 -8.34 1.11 -15.95
N ILE A 60 -8.50 2.09 -15.07
CA ILE A 60 -8.41 3.51 -15.39
C ILE A 60 -7.46 4.22 -14.41
N ASP A 61 -7.23 5.50 -14.63
CA ASP A 61 -6.46 6.39 -13.77
C ASP A 61 -4.96 6.03 -13.67
N PHE A 62 -4.30 6.02 -14.82
CA PHE A 62 -2.86 5.78 -14.95
C PHE A 62 -1.99 6.99 -14.60
N TYR A 63 -2.53 7.98 -13.89
CA TYR A 63 -1.82 9.23 -13.60
C TYR A 63 -0.53 9.03 -12.78
N PHE A 64 -0.51 8.01 -11.91
CA PHE A 64 0.65 7.66 -11.09
C PHE A 64 1.56 6.58 -11.71
N SER A 65 1.24 6.10 -12.91
CA SER A 65 2.02 5.05 -13.57
C SER A 65 3.46 5.47 -13.76
N CYS A 66 4.37 4.57 -13.40
CA CYS A 66 5.81 4.80 -13.46
C CYS A 66 6.56 3.50 -13.71
N GLU A 67 7.86 3.62 -14.01
CA GLU A 67 8.77 2.49 -14.02
C GLU A 67 9.22 2.16 -12.59
N ASP A 68 8.79 1.00 -12.06
CA ASP A 68 9.17 0.51 -10.74
C ASP A 68 9.15 -1.03 -10.69
N PHE A 69 9.42 -1.61 -9.52
CA PHE A 69 9.39 -3.06 -9.34
C PHE A 69 8.00 -3.63 -9.52
N PHE A 70 7.85 -4.71 -10.30
CA PHE A 70 6.58 -5.40 -10.44
C PHE A 70 6.03 -5.89 -9.08
N ALA A 71 6.90 -6.35 -8.19
CA ALA A 71 6.52 -6.75 -6.85
C ALA A 71 6.00 -5.58 -5.98
N PHE A 72 6.37 -4.33 -6.31
CA PHE A 72 5.83 -3.15 -5.63
C PHE A 72 4.36 -2.90 -6.00
N GLU A 73 3.95 -3.15 -7.25
CA GLU A 73 2.51 -3.13 -7.63
C GLU A 73 1.71 -4.15 -6.82
N ILE A 74 2.24 -5.37 -6.64
CA ILE A 74 1.61 -6.41 -5.80
C ILE A 74 1.44 -5.89 -4.37
N ALA A 75 2.46 -5.25 -3.81
CA ALA A 75 2.44 -4.67 -2.48
C ALA A 75 1.39 -3.54 -2.35
N ILE A 76 1.22 -2.72 -3.39
CA ILE A 76 0.16 -1.71 -3.47
C ILE A 76 -1.21 -2.39 -3.49
N CYS A 77 -1.40 -3.42 -4.33
CA CYS A 77 -2.63 -4.20 -4.40
C CYS A 77 -2.97 -4.89 -3.07
N PHE A 78 -2.00 -5.43 -2.35
CA PHE A 78 -2.23 -5.98 -1.02
C PHE A 78 -2.81 -4.94 -0.07
N ASN A 79 -2.24 -3.75 -0.05
CA ASN A 79 -2.73 -2.65 0.76
C ASN A 79 -4.13 -2.18 0.34
N ALA A 80 -4.40 -2.11 -0.96
CA ALA A 80 -5.64 -1.58 -1.49
C ALA A 80 -6.80 -2.57 -1.47
N LEU A 81 -6.54 -3.86 -1.76
CA LEU A 81 -7.56 -4.84 -2.10
C LEU A 81 -7.70 -5.98 -1.07
N CYS A 82 -6.65 -6.24 -0.26
CA CYS A 82 -6.60 -7.41 0.61
C CYS A 82 -6.84 -7.10 2.10
N PHE A 83 -7.37 -5.94 2.44
CA PHE A 83 -7.82 -5.64 3.79
C PHE A 83 -9.34 -5.54 3.84
N ASP A 84 -9.92 -6.14 4.87
CA ASP A 84 -11.35 -6.08 5.16
C ASP A 84 -11.62 -5.31 6.45
N GLY A 85 -12.86 -4.80 6.57
CA GLY A 85 -13.28 -4.03 7.72
C GLY A 85 -12.95 -2.53 7.62
N LEU A 86 -13.27 -1.81 8.67
CA LEU A 86 -13.04 -0.37 8.77
C LEU A 86 -12.47 -0.03 10.14
N LYS A 87 -11.59 0.94 10.21
CA LYS A 87 -11.06 1.49 11.46
C LYS A 87 -10.49 0.40 12.40
N SER A 88 -11.14 0.21 13.56
CA SER A 88 -10.66 -0.72 14.59
C SER A 88 -10.67 -2.19 14.16
N ASN A 89 -11.56 -2.57 13.26
CA ASN A 89 -11.75 -3.95 12.79
C ASN A 89 -11.04 -4.23 11.46
N LEU A 90 -10.11 -3.37 11.04
CA LEU A 90 -9.32 -3.58 9.83
C LEU A 90 -8.42 -4.79 10.02
N SER A 91 -8.50 -5.77 9.13
CA SER A 91 -7.70 -6.99 9.14
C SER A 91 -7.27 -7.38 7.73
N PHE A 92 -6.09 -7.96 7.61
CA PHE A 92 -5.60 -8.50 6.35
C PHE A 92 -6.32 -9.80 6.00
N ASN A 93 -6.79 -9.93 4.77
CA ASN A 93 -7.49 -11.10 4.26
C ASN A 93 -6.53 -11.96 3.43
N VAL A 94 -5.98 -12.99 4.06
CA VAL A 94 -5.05 -13.95 3.44
C VAL A 94 -5.67 -14.66 2.23
N THR A 95 -6.98 -14.97 2.28
CA THR A 95 -7.67 -15.63 1.16
C THR A 95 -7.71 -14.73 -0.08
N LYS A 96 -8.00 -13.44 0.09
CA LYS A 96 -7.96 -12.47 -1.02
C LYS A 96 -6.55 -12.34 -1.59
N ALA A 97 -5.55 -12.22 -0.72
CA ALA A 97 -4.16 -12.11 -1.15
C ALA A 97 -3.68 -13.36 -1.88
N LYS A 98 -4.06 -14.56 -1.39
CA LYS A 98 -3.76 -15.82 -2.07
C LYS A 98 -4.39 -15.86 -3.47
N ASN A 99 -5.69 -15.59 -3.58
CA ASN A 99 -6.38 -15.58 -4.88
C ASN A 99 -5.76 -14.56 -5.85
N PHE A 100 -5.35 -13.40 -5.34
CA PHE A 100 -4.66 -12.38 -6.12
C PHE A 100 -3.31 -12.90 -6.64
N ILE A 101 -2.50 -13.52 -5.78
CA ILE A 101 -1.20 -14.08 -6.14
C ILE A 101 -1.36 -15.26 -7.11
N ASP A 102 -2.33 -16.15 -6.89
CA ASP A 102 -2.61 -17.27 -7.79
C ASP A 102 -2.96 -16.76 -9.22
N GLY A 103 -3.80 -15.71 -9.29
CA GLY A 103 -4.13 -15.04 -10.56
C GLY A 103 -2.89 -14.39 -11.20
N TYR A 104 -2.11 -13.65 -10.43
CA TYR A 104 -0.89 -12.99 -10.93
C TYR A 104 0.14 -14.01 -11.44
N THR A 105 0.41 -15.06 -10.66
CA THR A 105 1.43 -16.06 -10.98
C THR A 105 1.03 -17.00 -12.11
N SER A 106 -0.26 -17.04 -12.48
CA SER A 106 -0.72 -17.72 -13.69
C SER A 106 -0.19 -17.06 -14.97
N VAL A 107 0.16 -15.77 -14.91
CA VAL A 107 0.69 -14.98 -16.04
C VAL A 107 2.19 -14.74 -15.89
N ARG A 108 2.65 -14.38 -14.70
CA ARG A 108 4.05 -14.07 -14.42
C ARG A 108 4.46 -14.67 -13.07
N LYS A 109 5.47 -15.56 -13.08
CA LYS A 109 6.03 -16.13 -11.86
C LYS A 109 6.81 -15.06 -11.08
N LEU A 110 6.71 -15.14 -9.76
CA LEU A 110 7.56 -14.37 -8.85
C LEU A 110 8.85 -15.13 -8.57
N SER A 111 9.95 -14.42 -8.52
CA SER A 111 11.22 -14.96 -8.05
C SER A 111 11.24 -15.04 -6.52
N ASP A 112 12.13 -15.87 -5.97
CA ASP A 112 12.34 -15.95 -4.53
C ASP A 112 12.77 -14.60 -3.95
N GLU A 113 13.53 -13.82 -4.71
CA GLU A 113 13.95 -12.48 -4.30
C GLU A 113 12.76 -11.51 -4.22
N GLU A 114 11.81 -11.58 -5.15
CA GLU A 114 10.57 -10.80 -5.08
C GLU A 114 9.73 -11.23 -3.86
N LEU A 115 9.57 -12.53 -3.63
CA LEU A 115 8.85 -13.08 -2.47
C LEU A 115 9.47 -12.63 -1.15
N ASN A 116 10.79 -12.70 -1.01
CA ASN A 116 11.49 -12.29 0.19
C ASN A 116 11.39 -10.79 0.49
N ASN A 117 11.08 -9.98 -0.52
CA ASN A 117 10.94 -8.53 -0.38
C ASN A 117 9.47 -8.05 -0.28
N ILE A 118 8.47 -8.93 -0.41
CA ILE A 118 7.04 -8.55 -0.33
C ILE A 118 6.72 -7.76 0.94
N LYS A 119 7.28 -8.16 2.07
CA LYS A 119 7.07 -7.48 3.36
C LYS A 119 7.51 -6.02 3.30
N VAL A 120 8.77 -5.76 2.98
CA VAL A 120 9.31 -4.38 2.98
C VAL A 120 8.65 -3.53 1.91
N LEU A 121 8.32 -4.10 0.74
CA LEU A 121 7.57 -3.41 -0.31
C LEU A 121 6.15 -3.04 0.17
N SER A 122 5.48 -3.94 0.90
CA SER A 122 4.15 -3.67 1.46
C SER A 122 4.18 -2.62 2.57
N GLN A 123 5.23 -2.60 3.40
CA GLN A 123 5.48 -1.52 4.35
C GLN A 123 5.69 -0.18 3.64
N GLY A 124 6.52 -0.15 2.60
CA GLY A 124 6.77 1.05 1.79
C GLY A 124 5.51 1.58 1.11
N ALA A 125 4.67 0.69 0.55
CA ALA A 125 3.39 1.05 -0.02
C ALA A 125 2.43 1.64 1.03
N ALA A 126 2.31 0.99 2.21
CA ALA A 126 1.49 1.50 3.30
C ALA A 126 1.97 2.87 3.79
N LEU A 127 3.28 3.04 3.93
CA LEU A 127 3.88 4.30 4.36
C LEU A 127 3.65 5.43 3.34
N ARG A 128 3.80 5.14 2.03
CA ARG A 128 3.48 6.09 0.96
C ARG A 128 2.05 6.62 1.09
N PHE A 129 1.07 5.72 1.20
CA PHE A 129 -0.34 6.12 1.29
C PHE A 129 -0.69 6.75 2.65
N LEU A 130 -0.07 6.32 3.74
CA LEU A 130 -0.20 6.99 5.04
C LEU A 130 0.23 8.47 4.91
N LEU A 131 1.41 8.73 4.35
CA LEU A 131 1.95 10.08 4.18
C LEU A 131 1.08 10.95 3.25
N THR A 132 0.55 10.38 2.16
CA THR A 132 -0.38 11.08 1.27
C THR A 132 -1.65 11.50 2.02
N ARG A 133 -2.26 10.57 2.75
CA ARG A 133 -3.48 10.87 3.54
C ARG A 133 -3.24 11.87 4.67
N VAL A 134 -2.06 11.81 5.33
CA VAL A 134 -1.65 12.81 6.33
C VAL A 134 -1.53 14.17 5.68
N PHE A 135 -0.88 14.25 4.53
CA PHE A 135 -0.75 15.50 3.78
C PHE A 135 -2.12 16.09 3.42
N ASP A 136 -3.03 15.29 2.87
CA ASP A 136 -4.37 15.69 2.51
C ASP A 136 -5.19 16.16 3.72
N ALA A 137 -5.06 15.45 4.85
CA ALA A 137 -5.76 15.81 6.09
C ALA A 137 -5.29 17.14 6.68
N LEU A 138 -4.02 17.49 6.51
CA LEU A 138 -3.42 18.73 7.00
C LEU A 138 -3.61 19.91 6.04
N ASN A 139 -3.86 19.65 4.74
CA ASN A 139 -3.97 20.66 3.70
C ASN A 139 -5.36 20.64 3.05
N LYS A 140 -6.41 20.59 3.88
CA LYS A 140 -7.79 20.62 3.41
C LYS A 140 -8.06 21.87 2.57
N VAL A 141 -8.57 21.66 1.36
CA VAL A 141 -9.07 22.74 0.52
C VAL A 141 -10.55 22.96 0.82
N GLU A 142 -10.90 24.15 1.27
CA GLU A 142 -12.29 24.51 1.56
C GLU A 142 -13.12 24.48 0.27
N GLY A 143 -14.28 23.80 0.30
CA GLY A 143 -15.12 23.62 -0.89
C GLY A 143 -14.75 22.46 -1.82
N ALA A 144 -13.68 21.71 -1.54
CA ALA A 144 -13.34 20.51 -2.32
C ALA A 144 -14.38 19.40 -2.10
N ILE A 145 -14.85 18.79 -3.21
CA ILE A 145 -15.82 17.68 -3.19
C ILE A 145 -15.17 16.37 -2.71
N VAL A 146 -13.83 16.32 -2.68
CA VAL A 146 -13.08 15.10 -2.35
C VAL A 146 -13.18 14.77 -0.86
N LYS A 147 -13.68 13.58 -0.54
CA LYS A 147 -13.73 13.07 0.83
C LYS A 147 -12.32 12.67 1.29
N ILE A 148 -11.81 13.35 2.31
CA ILE A 148 -10.52 13.02 2.92
C ILE A 148 -10.61 11.65 3.59
N LYS A 149 -9.76 10.74 3.17
CA LYS A 149 -9.66 9.38 3.72
C LYS A 149 -8.86 9.42 5.04
N ASP A 150 -9.27 8.62 6.03
CA ASP A 150 -8.61 8.58 7.36
C ASP A 150 -7.18 8.03 7.26
N PRO A 151 -6.14 8.78 7.66
CA PRO A 151 -4.76 8.28 7.67
C PRO A 151 -4.55 7.07 8.57
N MET A 152 -5.33 6.96 9.68
CA MET A 152 -5.15 5.90 10.68
C MET A 152 -5.44 4.49 10.14
N GLU A 153 -6.20 4.38 9.04
CA GLU A 153 -6.38 3.09 8.36
C GLU A 153 -5.06 2.56 7.78
N TYR A 154 -4.21 3.46 7.25
CA TYR A 154 -2.91 3.05 6.72
C TYR A 154 -1.87 2.82 7.80
N LEU A 155 -1.98 3.47 8.95
CA LEU A 155 -1.15 3.13 10.10
C LEU A 155 -1.40 1.67 10.54
N LYS A 156 -2.66 1.21 10.57
CA LYS A 156 -2.99 -0.20 10.88
C LYS A 156 -2.49 -1.19 9.85
N ARG A 157 -2.57 -0.85 8.54
CA ARG A 157 -1.96 -1.67 7.49
C ARG A 157 -0.46 -1.80 7.69
N LEU A 158 0.20 -0.68 7.98
CA LEU A 158 1.62 -0.63 8.27
C LEU A 158 2.01 -1.50 9.48
N GLU A 159 1.21 -1.46 10.56
CA GLU A 159 1.39 -2.31 11.74
C GLU A 159 1.29 -3.81 11.39
N PHE A 160 0.32 -4.21 10.57
CA PHE A 160 0.23 -5.58 10.09
C PHE A 160 1.51 -5.99 9.34
N HIS A 161 1.93 -5.21 8.36
CA HIS A 161 3.12 -5.51 7.58
C HIS A 161 4.39 -5.55 8.44
N LYS A 162 4.53 -4.68 9.44
CA LYS A 162 5.64 -4.68 10.38
C LYS A 162 5.71 -5.98 11.17
N ASN A 163 4.56 -6.52 11.58
CA ASN A 163 4.44 -7.72 12.40
C ASN A 163 4.54 -9.03 11.59
N ALA A 164 4.30 -9.00 10.29
CA ALA A 164 4.48 -10.15 9.40
C ALA A 164 5.94 -10.60 9.44
N LYS A 165 6.19 -11.92 9.45
CA LYS A 165 7.53 -12.51 9.50
C LYS A 165 8.15 -12.57 8.10
N ASN A 166 7.40 -13.12 7.16
CA ASN A 166 7.80 -13.33 5.76
C ASN A 166 6.57 -13.31 4.84
N HIS A 167 6.74 -13.67 3.56
CA HIS A 167 5.65 -13.71 2.59
C HIS A 167 4.59 -14.78 2.88
N GLU A 168 4.89 -15.81 3.68
CA GLU A 168 3.93 -16.86 4.04
C GLU A 168 2.77 -16.29 4.87
N ASP A 169 3.00 -15.26 5.68
CA ASP A 169 1.96 -14.58 6.45
C ASP A 169 0.95 -13.83 5.56
N TYR A 170 1.22 -13.69 4.26
CA TYR A 170 0.35 -13.00 3.31
C TYR A 170 -0.55 -13.95 2.51
N PHE A 171 -0.04 -15.12 2.09
CA PHE A 171 -0.80 -15.94 1.13
C PHE A 171 -0.53 -17.46 1.17
N PHE A 172 0.05 -17.97 2.25
CA PHE A 172 0.22 -19.41 2.46
C PHE A 172 -0.55 -19.94 3.67
#